data_d6ca9dbee9885d50f383902c14fade71
#
_entry.id   d6ca9dbee9885d50f383902c14fade71
#
_cell.length_a   1.000
_cell.length_b   1.000
_cell.length_c   1.000
_cell.angle_alpha   90.00
_cell.angle_beta   90.00
_cell.angle_gamma   90.00
#
_symmetry.space_group_name_H-M   'P 1'
#
loop_
_entity.id
_entity.type
_entity.pdbx_description
1 polymer ?
#
loop_
_entity_poly.entity_id
_entity_poly.type
_entity_poly.pdbx_seq_one_letter_code
_entity_poly.pdbx_strand_id
1 'polypeptide(L)' 'MKIYKVLTAKTPEEAESLMNTMASQGWIVKAVTHWETTMAHRLAITFEKDG' A
#
# COMPACT_ATOMS: atom_id res chain seq x y z
N MET A 1 4.96 15.04 13.32
CA MET A 1 4.52 15.26 11.93
C MET A 1 4.22 13.93 11.28
N LYS A 2 3.16 13.86 10.49
CA LYS A 2 2.80 12.64 9.77
C LYS A 2 3.52 12.56 8.42
N ILE A 3 3.97 11.39 8.09
CA ILE A 3 4.60 11.13 6.80
C ILE A 3 3.73 10.11 6.07
N TYR A 4 3.53 10.32 4.79
CA TYR A 4 2.69 9.43 3.98
C TYR A 4 3.52 8.82 2.85
N LYS A 5 3.18 7.60 2.49
CA LYS A 5 3.80 6.90 1.38
C LYS A 5 2.73 6.10 0.65
N VAL A 6 2.79 6.12 -0.68
CA VAL A 6 1.87 5.34 -1.51
C VAL A 6 2.69 4.33 -2.31
N LEU A 7 2.32 3.07 -2.19
CA LEU A 7 2.94 1.98 -2.95
C LEU A 7 1.89 1.27 -3.78
N THR A 8 2.31 0.73 -4.90
CA THR A 8 1.40 -0.01 -5.78
C THR A 8 1.77 -1.49 -5.79
N ALA A 9 0.75 -2.32 -5.94
CA ALA A 9 0.92 -3.77 -6.05
C ALA A 9 0.09 -4.28 -7.23
N LYS A 10 0.53 -5.37 -7.83
CA LYS A 10 -0.14 -5.94 -8.99
C LYS A 10 -1.13 -7.04 -8.59
N THR A 11 -0.92 -7.68 -7.47
CA THR A 11 -1.76 -8.78 -6.99
C THR A 11 -2.07 -8.59 -5.52
N PRO A 12 -3.14 -9.22 -5.02
CA PRO A 12 -3.44 -9.17 -3.59
C PRO A 12 -2.32 -9.75 -2.72
N GLU A 13 -1.64 -10.78 -3.20
CA GLU A 13 -0.52 -11.38 -2.46
C GLU A 13 0.64 -10.42 -2.35
N GLU A 14 0.93 -9.69 -3.42
CA GLU A 14 1.97 -8.68 -3.39
C GLU A 14 1.59 -7.54 -2.44
N ALA A 15 0.33 -7.13 -2.46
CA ALA A 15 -0.17 -6.10 -1.56
C ALA A 15 -0.02 -6.54 -0.10
N GLU A 16 -0.34 -7.79 0.20
CA GLU A 16 -0.21 -8.32 1.56
C GLU A 16 1.25 -8.29 2.01
N SER A 17 2.17 -8.72 1.15
CA SER A 17 3.60 -8.67 1.46
C SER A 17 4.06 -7.25 1.75
N LEU A 18 3.63 -6.30 0.92
CA LEU A 18 3.98 -4.90 1.11
C LEU A 18 3.45 -4.37 2.43
N MET A 19 2.18 -4.66 2.74
CA MET A 19 1.57 -4.20 3.98
C MET A 19 2.31 -4.76 5.20
N ASN A 20 2.66 -6.04 5.16
CA ASN A 20 3.39 -6.66 6.28
C ASN A 20 4.79 -6.09 6.43
N THR A 21 5.48 -5.88 5.31
CA THR A 21 6.83 -5.30 5.33
C THR A 21 6.80 -3.88 5.91
N MET A 22 5.85 -3.07 5.44
CA MET A 22 5.75 -1.69 5.90
C MET A 22 5.31 -1.62 7.36
N ALA A 23 4.41 -2.52 7.78
CA ALA A 23 3.98 -2.57 9.18
C ALA A 23 5.16 -2.87 10.10
N SER A 24 6.09 -3.73 9.69
CA SER A 24 7.27 -4.04 10.48
C SER A 24 8.19 -2.84 10.65
N GLN A 25 8.03 -1.83 9.79
CA GLN A 25 8.81 -0.58 9.86
C GLN A 25 8.05 0.55 10.54
N GLY A 26 6.90 0.26 11.12
CA GLY A 26 6.12 1.26 11.85
C GLY A 26 5.08 1.98 11.02
N TRP A 27 4.86 1.56 9.79
CA TRP A 27 3.83 2.18 8.93
C TRP A 27 2.46 1.60 9.21
N ILE A 28 1.44 2.45 9.08
CA ILE A 28 0.03 2.05 9.27
C ILE A 28 -0.67 2.20 7.93
N VAL A 29 -1.44 1.18 7.55
CA VAL A 29 -2.25 1.23 6.34
C VAL A 29 -3.45 2.13 6.59
N LYS A 30 -3.59 3.19 5.81
CA LYS A 30 -4.69 4.14 5.94
C LYS A 30 -5.75 3.93 4.87
N ALA A 31 -5.37 3.51 3.69
CA ALA A 31 -6.33 3.30 2.60
C ALA A 31 -5.75 2.34 1.58
N VAL A 32 -6.63 1.60 0.93
CA VAL A 32 -6.28 0.75 -0.20
C VAL A 32 -7.27 1.08 -1.32
N THR A 33 -6.75 1.49 -2.46
CA THR A 33 -7.56 1.79 -3.63
C THR A 33 -7.27 0.77 -4.72
N HIS A 34 -8.30 0.21 -5.28
CA HIS A 34 -8.19 -0.76 -6.37
C HIS A 34 -8.70 -0.12 -7.65
N TRP A 35 -7.93 -0.24 -8.73
CA TRP A 35 -8.44 0.14 -10.04
C TRP A 35 -8.02 -0.88 -11.08
N GLU A 36 -8.84 -0.96 -12.13
CA GLU A 36 -8.60 -1.87 -13.24
C GLU A 36 -8.48 -1.08 -14.53
N THR A 37 -7.59 -1.54 -15.39
CA THR A 37 -7.54 -1.11 -16.78
C THR A 37 -7.82 -2.34 -17.64
N THR A 38 -8.00 -2.16 -18.95
CA THR A 38 -8.21 -3.29 -19.85
C THR A 38 -7.05 -4.28 -19.84
N MET A 39 -5.88 -3.87 -19.35
CA MET A 39 -4.68 -4.69 -19.42
C MET A 39 -4.06 -5.01 -18.07
N ALA A 40 -4.54 -4.42 -16.98
CA ALA A 40 -3.89 -4.61 -15.69
C ALA A 40 -4.81 -4.29 -14.52
N HIS A 41 -4.53 -4.94 -13.40
CA HIS A 41 -5.11 -4.61 -12.10
C HIS A 41 -4.02 -3.94 -11.28
N ARG A 42 -4.39 -2.94 -10.51
CA ARG A 42 -3.46 -2.23 -9.63
C ARG A 42 -4.12 -1.96 -8.30
N LEU A 43 -3.32 -2.07 -7.25
CA LEU A 43 -3.73 -1.71 -5.89
C LEU A 43 -2.78 -0.62 -5.42
N ALA A 44 -3.34 0.51 -5.00
CA ALA A 44 -2.55 1.59 -4.40
C ALA A 44 -2.81 1.57 -2.90
N ILE A 45 -1.76 1.46 -2.12
CA ILE A 45 -1.85 1.37 -0.68
C ILE A 45 -1.21 2.61 -0.08
N THR A 46 -2.00 3.34 0.70
CA THR A 46 -1.52 4.55 1.37
C THR A 46 -1.12 4.20 2.79
N PHE A 47 0.11 4.52 3.13
CA PHE A 47 0.66 4.30 4.48
C PHE A 47 0.88 5.63 5.18
N GLU A 48 0.76 5.60 6.50
CA GLU A 48 1.02 6.74 7.36
C GLU A 48 1.97 6.33 8.47
N LYS A 49 2.85 7.24 8.85
CA LYS A 49 3.80 7.01 9.92
C LYS A 49 4.12 8.34 10.60
N ASP A 50 4.33 8.31 11.91
CA ASP A 50 4.85 9.49 12.61
C ASP A 50 6.34 9.62 12.32
N GLY A 51 6.70 10.78 11.86
CA GLY A 51 8.07 11.08 11.52
C GLY A 51 8.78 11.93 12.55
#